data_f3224f7562c4fe092d277f59449ae575
#
_entry.id   f3224f7562c4fe092d277f59449ae575
#
_cell.length_a   1.000
_cell.length_b   1.000
_cell.length_c   1.000
_cell.angle_alpha   90.00
_cell.angle_beta   90.00
_cell.angle_gamma   90.00
#
_symmetry.space_group_name_H-M   'P 1'
#
loop_
_entity.id
_entity.type
_entity.pdbx_description
1 polymer ?
#
loop_
_entity_poly.entity_id
_entity_poly.type
_entity_poly.pdbx_seq_one_letter_code
_entity_poly.pdbx_strand_id
1 'polypeptide(L)'
;MKNSPKNKMNKAIYGLSLMLVWISLSGCIQSNAATTENDVAMSTPPQKRITDNTLKVVNAAFYQTFVLGEWRYKGARNLGGKINAYIQIPAPLEMSKEVQKSYLRTAICPSSAHSKMWDEIGGTPLSIHIYTHKQKHSLYVDCKNPLMAG
;
A
#
# COMPACT_ATOMS: atom_id res chain seq x y z
N MET A 1 -8.08 -50.45 -14.71
CA MET A 1 -7.94 -51.14 -13.43
C MET A 1 -7.41 -50.14 -12.44
N LYS A 2 -8.32 -49.80 -11.50
CA LYS A 2 -8.15 -49.83 -10.03
C LYS A 2 -7.09 -48.83 -9.52
N ASN A 3 -7.31 -48.00 -8.53
CA ASN A 3 -8.33 -47.83 -7.48
C ASN A 3 -8.20 -46.41 -6.91
N SER A 4 -9.33 -45.77 -6.63
CA SER A 4 -9.47 -44.66 -5.69
C SER A 4 -9.52 -45.21 -4.26
N PRO A 5 -9.04 -44.49 -3.25
CA PRO A 5 -9.61 -44.64 -1.93
C PRO A 5 -10.31 -43.34 -1.49
N LYS A 6 -11.59 -43.54 -1.26
CA LYS A 6 -12.49 -42.71 -0.45
C LYS A 6 -11.90 -42.60 0.96
N ASN A 7 -11.81 -41.42 1.53
CA ASN A 7 -11.58 -41.31 2.95
C ASN A 7 -12.76 -40.64 3.64
N LYS A 8 -13.16 -41.31 4.66
CA LYS A 8 -14.40 -41.32 5.43
C LYS A 8 -14.58 -40.03 6.23
N MET A 9 -15.85 -39.60 6.22
CA MET A 9 -16.48 -38.73 7.20
C MET A 9 -16.30 -39.28 8.62
N ASN A 10 -15.83 -38.50 9.56
CA ASN A 10 -16.07 -38.73 10.97
C ASN A 10 -16.96 -37.62 11.52
N LYS A 11 -18.22 -38.02 11.77
CA LYS A 11 -19.16 -37.35 12.65
C LYS A 11 -18.85 -37.81 14.08
N ALA A 12 -18.83 -36.91 15.02
CA ALA A 12 -19.16 -37.09 16.43
C ALA A 12 -18.80 -35.79 17.15
N ILE A 13 -19.51 -35.15 17.94
CA ILE A 13 -20.67 -35.38 18.83
C ILE A 13 -20.54 -34.28 19.91
N TYR A 14 -21.61 -33.53 20.12
CA TYR A 14 -22.13 -32.92 21.36
C TYR A 14 -21.17 -32.25 22.37
N GLY A 15 -21.48 -31.02 22.67
CA GLY A 15 -21.04 -30.33 23.87
C GLY A 15 -21.86 -29.06 24.10
N LEU A 16 -23.13 -29.27 24.49
CA LEU A 16 -24.03 -28.25 25.01
C LEU A 16 -23.48 -27.81 26.36
N SER A 17 -23.08 -26.55 26.51
CA SER A 17 -22.85 -25.94 27.81
C SER A 17 -23.38 -24.52 27.81
N LEU A 18 -24.58 -24.37 28.36
CA LEU A 18 -25.13 -23.12 28.84
C LEU A 18 -24.26 -22.64 30.01
N MET A 19 -23.71 -21.43 29.90
CA MET A 19 -23.38 -20.63 31.08
C MET A 19 -23.81 -19.21 30.82
N LEU A 20 -24.94 -18.87 31.41
CA LEU A 20 -25.38 -17.54 31.80
C LEU A 20 -24.39 -17.00 32.82
N VAL A 21 -23.83 -15.81 32.65
CA VAL A 21 -23.47 -14.92 33.77
C VAL A 21 -23.22 -13.47 33.27
N TRP A 22 -24.15 -12.62 33.68
CA TRP A 22 -24.03 -11.32 34.34
C TRP A 22 -23.43 -10.14 33.57
N ILE A 23 -24.35 -9.26 33.31
CA ILE A 23 -24.26 -7.83 32.99
C ILE A 23 -23.48 -7.11 34.10
N SER A 24 -22.42 -6.41 33.73
CA SER A 24 -21.86 -5.34 34.53
C SER A 24 -21.80 -4.07 33.69
N LEU A 25 -22.80 -3.20 33.84
CA LEU A 25 -22.72 -1.81 33.44
C LEU A 25 -21.67 -1.13 34.31
N SER A 26 -20.57 -0.75 33.74
CA SER A 26 -19.64 0.21 34.35
C SER A 26 -19.60 1.42 33.44
N GLY A 27 -20.38 2.44 33.81
CA GLY A 27 -20.33 3.77 33.19
C GLY A 27 -18.95 4.40 33.48
N CYS A 28 -18.23 4.75 32.42
CA CYS A 28 -17.08 5.64 32.54
C CYS A 28 -17.55 7.08 32.42
N ILE A 29 -17.44 7.78 33.53
CA ILE A 29 -17.59 9.24 33.69
C ILE A 29 -16.52 9.91 32.83
N GLN A 30 -16.93 10.69 31.86
CA GLN A 30 -16.03 11.60 31.14
C GLN A 30 -15.66 12.74 32.06
N SER A 31 -14.47 12.72 32.60
CA SER A 31 -13.86 13.87 33.27
C SER A 31 -13.24 14.77 32.20
N ASN A 32 -13.91 15.87 31.88
CA ASN A 32 -13.31 16.98 31.13
C ASN A 32 -12.31 17.67 32.07
N ALA A 33 -11.05 17.27 32.02
CA ALA A 33 -9.96 18.06 32.58
C ALA A 33 -9.43 18.94 31.43
N ALA A 34 -9.75 20.21 31.48
CA ALA A 34 -9.11 21.23 30.66
C ALA A 34 -7.66 21.37 31.16
N THR A 35 -6.73 20.76 30.47
CA THR A 35 -5.32 21.06 30.64
C THR A 35 -4.86 21.82 29.42
N THR A 36 -4.65 23.11 29.62
CA THR A 36 -3.99 23.99 28.66
C THR A 36 -2.52 23.63 28.67
N GLU A 37 -2.08 22.78 27.78
CA GLU A 37 -0.69 22.63 27.39
C GLU A 37 -0.54 23.12 25.95
N ASN A 38 0.30 24.17 25.81
CA ASN A 38 0.78 24.66 24.54
C ASN A 38 1.71 23.62 23.90
N ASP A 39 1.14 22.55 23.34
CA ASP A 39 1.84 21.72 22.39
C ASP A 39 1.79 22.44 21.05
N VAL A 40 2.96 22.90 20.62
CA VAL A 40 3.22 23.28 19.24
C VAL A 40 3.06 21.98 18.42
N ALA A 41 1.83 21.64 18.12
CA ALA A 41 1.49 20.56 17.22
C ALA A 41 2.08 20.95 15.86
N MET A 42 3.22 20.35 15.56
CA MET A 42 3.77 20.31 14.22
C MET A 42 2.70 19.69 13.33
N SER A 43 1.88 20.55 12.71
CA SER A 43 0.72 20.15 11.91
C SER A 43 1.20 19.41 10.69
N THR A 44 1.30 18.10 10.81
CA THR A 44 1.40 17.21 9.64
C THR A 44 0.18 17.48 8.77
N PRO A 45 0.35 17.85 7.49
CA PRO A 45 -0.80 18.08 6.60
C PRO A 45 -1.74 16.88 6.65
N PRO A 46 -3.07 17.07 6.65
CA PRO A 46 -4.01 15.97 6.71
C PRO A 46 -3.75 15.01 5.55
N GLN A 47 -3.28 13.82 5.88
CA GLN A 47 -2.98 12.80 4.88
C GLN A 47 -4.30 12.36 4.24
N LYS A 48 -4.47 12.66 2.96
CA LYS A 48 -5.65 12.26 2.18
C LYS A 48 -5.81 10.75 2.24
N ARG A 49 -7.01 10.27 2.55
CA ARG A 49 -7.30 8.84 2.58
C ARG A 49 -7.12 8.23 1.18
N ILE A 50 -6.35 7.15 1.09
CA ILE A 50 -6.16 6.41 -0.16
C ILE A 50 -7.44 5.61 -0.44
N THR A 51 -8.16 5.99 -1.48
CA THR A 51 -9.39 5.35 -1.94
C THR A 51 -9.13 4.45 -3.15
N ASP A 52 -10.12 3.64 -3.54
CA ASP A 52 -10.05 2.88 -4.79
C ASP A 52 -9.92 3.79 -6.02
N ASN A 53 -10.56 4.99 -5.96
CA ASN A 53 -10.41 5.98 -7.02
C ASN A 53 -8.97 6.50 -7.09
N THR A 54 -8.35 6.78 -5.97
CA THR A 54 -6.94 7.17 -5.90
C THR A 54 -6.05 6.11 -6.56
N LEU A 55 -6.27 4.83 -6.24
CA LEU A 55 -5.52 3.73 -6.86
C LEU A 55 -5.80 3.59 -8.36
N LYS A 56 -7.05 3.84 -8.82
CA LYS A 56 -7.39 3.82 -10.27
C LYS A 56 -6.61 4.90 -11.03
N VAL A 57 -6.53 6.11 -10.50
CA VAL A 57 -5.81 7.21 -11.15
C VAL A 57 -4.32 6.91 -11.22
N VAL A 58 -3.72 6.39 -10.14
CA VAL A 58 -2.32 5.96 -10.13
C VAL A 58 -2.09 4.83 -11.15
N ASN A 59 -2.95 3.81 -11.14
CA ASN A 59 -2.86 2.70 -12.08
C ASN A 59 -2.92 3.19 -13.54
N ALA A 60 -3.83 4.11 -13.86
CA ALA A 60 -3.95 4.64 -15.23
C ALA A 60 -2.67 5.34 -15.68
N ALA A 61 -2.05 6.17 -14.82
CA ALA A 61 -0.81 6.86 -15.12
C ALA A 61 0.34 5.88 -15.43
N PHE A 62 0.50 4.86 -14.59
CA PHE A 62 1.55 3.86 -14.80
C PHE A 62 1.28 2.94 -15.99
N TYR A 63 0.03 2.52 -16.21
CA TYR A 63 -0.30 1.69 -17.37
C TYR A 63 0.09 2.35 -18.67
N GLN A 64 -0.18 3.64 -18.85
CA GLN A 64 0.19 4.38 -20.04
C GLN A 64 1.71 4.36 -20.30
N THR A 65 2.50 4.41 -19.23
CA THR A 65 3.97 4.41 -19.34
C THR A 65 4.53 3.03 -19.72
N PHE A 66 3.90 1.93 -19.25
CA PHE A 66 4.44 0.58 -19.37
C PHE A 66 3.63 -0.35 -20.30
N VAL A 67 2.75 0.19 -21.13
CA VAL A 67 1.95 -0.59 -22.09
C VAL A 67 2.80 -1.21 -23.19
N LEU A 68 3.83 -0.51 -23.60
CA LEU A 68 4.80 -0.95 -24.60
C LEU A 68 6.14 -1.23 -23.93
N GLY A 69 6.78 -2.36 -24.27
CA GLY A 69 8.09 -2.70 -23.73
C GLY A 69 8.09 -3.98 -22.89
N GLU A 70 9.26 -4.30 -22.33
CA GLU A 70 9.48 -5.54 -21.56
C GLU A 70 9.14 -5.42 -20.08
N TRP A 71 9.12 -4.21 -19.55
CA TRP A 71 8.76 -3.95 -18.17
C TRP A 71 7.24 -4.06 -18.01
N ARG A 72 6.80 -4.75 -16.99
CA ARG A 72 5.37 -5.03 -16.76
C ARG A 72 4.90 -4.34 -15.50
N TYR A 73 4.01 -3.36 -15.63
CA TYR A 73 3.31 -2.81 -14.48
C TYR A 73 2.35 -3.85 -13.89
N LYS A 74 2.40 -4.02 -12.55
CA LYS A 74 1.65 -5.04 -11.80
C LYS A 74 0.61 -4.44 -10.85
N GLY A 75 0.38 -3.15 -10.95
CA GLY A 75 -0.61 -2.44 -10.16
C GLY A 75 -0.04 -1.71 -8.95
N ALA A 76 -0.83 -0.78 -8.43
CA ALA A 76 -0.57 -0.08 -7.18
C ALA A 76 -1.42 -0.64 -6.04
N ARG A 77 -0.89 -0.59 -4.82
CA ARG A 77 -1.56 -1.04 -3.59
C ARG A 77 -1.35 -0.04 -2.47
N ASN A 78 -2.37 0.10 -1.63
CA ASN A 78 -2.23 0.82 -0.37
C ASN A 78 -1.66 -0.11 0.70
N LEU A 79 -0.46 0.17 1.18
CA LEU A 79 0.16 -0.55 2.30
C LEU A 79 0.67 0.47 3.31
N GLY A 80 0.09 0.44 4.52
CA GLY A 80 0.50 1.31 5.61
C GLY A 80 0.35 2.81 5.32
N GLY A 81 -0.72 3.21 4.62
CA GLY A 81 -0.96 4.61 4.26
C GLY A 81 -0.05 5.15 3.15
N LYS A 82 0.68 4.27 2.45
CA LYS A 82 1.55 4.58 1.31
C LYS A 82 1.04 3.86 0.07
N ILE A 83 1.14 4.50 -1.08
CA ILE A 83 0.87 3.88 -2.39
C ILE A 83 2.16 3.22 -2.88
N ASN A 84 2.09 1.92 -3.11
CA ASN A 84 3.22 1.12 -3.60
C ASN A 84 2.91 0.63 -5.01
N ALA A 85 3.61 1.14 -6.02
CA ALA A 85 3.50 0.77 -7.43
C ALA A 85 4.53 -0.30 -7.79
N TYR A 86 4.08 -1.43 -8.34
CA TYR A 86 4.92 -2.58 -8.61
C TYR A 86 5.19 -2.75 -10.10
N ILE A 87 6.46 -2.90 -10.46
CA ILE A 87 6.92 -3.10 -11.83
C ILE A 87 7.80 -4.33 -11.87
N GLN A 88 7.42 -5.30 -12.67
CA GLN A 88 8.23 -6.47 -12.95
C GLN A 88 9.15 -6.20 -14.13
N ILE A 89 10.44 -6.50 -13.96
CA ILE A 89 11.46 -6.38 -15.00
C ILE A 89 11.98 -7.76 -15.39
N PRO A 90 12.42 -7.97 -16.65
CA PRO A 90 12.83 -9.29 -17.13
C PRO A 90 14.14 -9.78 -16.50
N ALA A 91 15.06 -8.86 -16.23
CA ALA A 91 16.37 -9.16 -15.64
C ALA A 91 16.77 -8.08 -14.62
N PRO A 92 17.69 -8.39 -13.69
CA PRO A 92 18.27 -7.37 -12.81
C PRO A 92 18.96 -6.27 -13.61
N LEU A 93 18.92 -5.04 -13.10
CA LEU A 93 19.68 -3.94 -13.71
C LEU A 93 21.18 -4.10 -13.35
N GLU A 94 22.02 -4.09 -14.36
CA GLU A 94 23.49 -4.25 -14.23
C GLU A 94 24.16 -2.94 -13.80
N MET A 95 23.81 -2.46 -12.62
CA MET A 95 24.36 -1.22 -12.03
C MET A 95 24.30 -1.31 -10.50
N SER A 96 25.07 -0.48 -9.79
CA SER A 96 25.02 -0.45 -8.33
C SER A 96 23.62 -0.08 -7.82
N LYS A 97 23.29 -0.46 -6.57
CA LYS A 97 21.98 -0.15 -5.98
C LYS A 97 21.70 1.36 -5.91
N GLU A 98 22.70 2.15 -5.68
CA GLU A 98 22.63 3.61 -5.62
C GLU A 98 22.27 4.19 -6.98
N VAL A 99 22.93 3.70 -8.04
CA VAL A 99 22.65 4.11 -9.42
C VAL A 99 21.25 3.63 -9.84
N GLN A 100 20.85 2.39 -9.48
CA GLN A 100 19.50 1.90 -9.73
C GLN A 100 18.45 2.81 -9.08
N LYS A 101 18.63 3.19 -7.81
CA LYS A 101 17.71 4.09 -7.11
C LYS A 101 17.66 5.48 -7.76
N SER A 102 18.79 6.01 -8.17
CA SER A 102 18.86 7.30 -8.88
C SER A 102 18.08 7.21 -10.20
N TYR A 103 18.33 6.16 -10.99
CA TYR A 103 17.61 5.90 -12.23
C TYR A 103 16.10 5.81 -12.01
N LEU A 104 15.64 5.06 -11.02
CA LEU A 104 14.21 4.96 -10.73
C LEU A 104 13.59 6.32 -10.39
N ARG A 105 14.26 7.15 -9.60
CA ARG A 105 13.75 8.48 -9.26
C ARG A 105 13.65 9.39 -10.47
N THR A 106 14.61 9.32 -11.38
CA THR A 106 14.70 10.24 -12.52
C THR A 106 13.87 9.78 -13.72
N ALA A 107 13.89 8.47 -14.01
CA ALA A 107 13.31 7.94 -15.24
C ALA A 107 11.95 7.28 -15.04
N ILE A 108 11.66 6.77 -13.83
CA ILE A 108 10.46 5.95 -13.59
C ILE A 108 9.43 6.66 -12.69
N CYS A 109 9.86 7.48 -11.73
CA CYS A 109 8.92 8.30 -10.96
C CYS A 109 8.13 9.22 -11.90
N PRO A 110 6.80 9.30 -11.73
CA PRO A 110 5.96 10.15 -12.57
C PRO A 110 6.40 11.62 -12.50
N SER A 111 6.53 12.25 -13.65
CA SER A 111 6.87 13.67 -13.77
C SER A 111 5.66 14.57 -13.52
N SER A 112 5.83 15.89 -13.56
CA SER A 112 4.76 16.88 -13.50
C SER A 112 3.72 16.74 -14.62
N ALA A 113 4.05 16.07 -15.73
CA ALA A 113 3.10 15.75 -16.79
C ALA A 113 1.92 14.90 -16.30
N HIS A 114 2.08 14.17 -15.17
CA HIS A 114 1.03 13.40 -14.52
C HIS A 114 0.30 14.21 -13.43
N SER A 115 0.04 15.50 -13.68
CA SER A 115 -0.54 16.43 -12.70
C SER A 115 -1.82 15.88 -12.06
N LYS A 116 -2.75 15.32 -12.84
CA LYS A 116 -3.99 14.72 -12.33
C LYS A 116 -3.74 13.63 -11.28
N MET A 117 -2.70 12.81 -11.48
CA MET A 117 -2.33 11.79 -10.52
C MET A 117 -1.75 12.43 -9.24
N TRP A 118 -0.86 13.41 -9.40
CA TRP A 118 -0.25 14.08 -8.26
C TRP A 118 -1.24 14.89 -7.44
N ASP A 119 -2.21 15.56 -8.08
CA ASP A 119 -3.32 16.26 -7.41
C ASP A 119 -4.21 15.29 -6.64
N GLU A 120 -4.50 14.11 -7.25
CA GLU A 120 -5.33 13.08 -6.61
C GLU A 120 -4.65 12.49 -5.38
N ILE A 121 -3.37 12.17 -5.42
CA ILE A 121 -2.66 11.61 -4.27
C ILE A 121 -2.24 12.66 -3.25
N GLY A 122 -2.08 13.94 -3.68
CA GLY A 122 -1.67 15.04 -2.80
C GLY A 122 -0.38 14.75 -2.05
N GLY A 123 -0.43 14.85 -0.72
CA GLY A 123 0.69 14.52 0.18
C GLY A 123 0.87 13.03 0.48
N THR A 124 0.09 12.14 -0.14
CA THR A 124 0.24 10.69 0.09
C THR A 124 1.57 10.18 -0.47
N PRO A 125 2.39 9.47 0.30
CA PRO A 125 3.64 8.93 -0.18
C PRO A 125 3.43 7.91 -1.30
N LEU A 126 4.21 8.03 -2.37
CA LEU A 126 4.25 7.10 -3.50
C LEU A 126 5.63 6.43 -3.57
N SER A 127 5.67 5.11 -3.57
CA SER A 127 6.89 4.33 -3.78
C SER A 127 6.78 3.46 -5.02
N ILE A 128 7.86 3.39 -5.78
CA ILE A 128 8.01 2.47 -6.91
C ILE A 128 8.88 1.31 -6.49
N HIS A 129 8.41 0.11 -6.79
CA HIS A 129 9.08 -1.16 -6.53
C HIS A 129 9.38 -1.86 -7.84
N ILE A 130 10.66 -2.15 -8.11
CA ILE A 130 11.05 -3.01 -9.22
C ILE A 130 11.51 -4.37 -8.70
N TYR A 131 11.16 -5.44 -9.40
CA TYR A 131 11.56 -6.80 -9.05
C TYR A 131 11.57 -7.70 -10.28
N THR A 132 12.32 -8.79 -10.24
CA THR A 132 12.35 -9.80 -11.31
C THR A 132 11.34 -10.93 -11.07
N HIS A 133 11.48 -11.68 -9.99
CA HIS A 133 10.68 -12.89 -9.72
C HIS A 133 9.71 -12.71 -8.53
N LYS A 134 10.17 -12.13 -7.42
CA LYS A 134 9.40 -12.03 -6.17
C LYS A 134 9.33 -10.59 -5.68
N GLN A 135 8.12 -10.05 -5.51
CA GLN A 135 7.87 -8.69 -5.03
C GLN A 135 8.54 -8.37 -3.68
N LYS A 136 8.64 -9.37 -2.78
CA LYS A 136 9.30 -9.19 -1.48
C LYS A 136 10.79 -8.83 -1.56
N HIS A 137 11.42 -9.09 -2.71
CA HIS A 137 12.82 -8.76 -2.97
C HIS A 137 12.95 -7.55 -3.89
N SER A 138 11.95 -6.66 -3.90
CA SER A 138 11.98 -5.47 -4.73
C SER A 138 13.02 -4.47 -4.25
N LEU A 139 13.68 -3.82 -5.19
CA LEU A 139 14.32 -2.53 -4.97
C LEU A 139 13.25 -1.45 -5.05
N TYR A 140 13.25 -0.49 -4.14
CA TYR A 140 12.25 0.57 -4.15
C TYR A 140 12.85 1.96 -3.93
N VAL A 141 12.11 2.96 -4.38
CA VAL A 141 12.37 4.38 -4.13
C VAL A 141 11.06 5.10 -3.85
N ASP A 142 11.13 6.13 -3.03
CA ASP A 142 10.04 7.07 -2.85
C ASP A 142 10.12 8.16 -3.93
N CYS A 143 8.98 8.44 -4.57
CA CYS A 143 8.81 9.50 -5.54
C CYS A 143 8.35 10.77 -4.84
N LYS A 144 9.05 11.87 -5.10
CA LYS A 144 8.62 13.20 -4.63
C LYS A 144 7.51 13.72 -5.54
N ASN A 145 6.47 14.30 -4.94
CA ASN A 145 5.45 15.01 -5.71
C ASN A 145 6.06 16.32 -6.26
N PRO A 146 6.21 16.45 -7.59
CA PRO A 146 6.83 17.64 -8.19
C PRO A 146 5.95 18.89 -8.08
N LEU A 147 4.66 18.74 -7.77
CA LEU A 147 3.74 19.88 -7.59
C LEU A 147 3.81 20.47 -6.18
N MET A 148 4.45 19.78 -5.23
CA MET A 148 4.62 20.23 -3.84
C MET A 148 6.06 20.68 -3.54
N ALA A 149 6.95 20.65 -4.52
CA ALA A 149 8.31 21.16 -4.41
C ALA A 149 8.31 22.66 -4.74
N GLY A 150 7.98 23.46 -3.74
CA GLY A 150 8.06 24.91 -3.74
C GLY A 150 8.78 25.38 -2.49
#